data_e4b065894ca7a8e2b9bf34b94e03aefa
#
_entry.id   e4b065894ca7a8e2b9bf34b94e03aefa
#
_cell.length_a   1.000
_cell.length_b   1.000
_cell.length_c   1.000
_cell.angle_alpha   90.00
_cell.angle_beta   90.00
_cell.angle_gamma   90.00
#
_symmetry.space_group_name_H-M   'P 1'
#
loop_
_entity.id
_entity.type
_entity.pdbx_description
1 polymer ?
#
loop_
_entity_poly.entity_id
_entity_poly.type
_entity_poly.pdbx_seq_one_letter_code
_entity_poly.pdbx_strand_id
1 'polypeptide(L)'
;MTSIILASGSSIRRDMLQNAGLDVEVQPARVDEASIKSAMLAEDAPPRDIADKLAELKSLRISQKNPEALVLGADQVLVHAKRLFDKPEDLSEAREHLELLSGQAHELLSAAVISENGKPVWRHIGRAQMIMRPLSAPFINAYLAAEREGVLETVGCYKLEGRGAQLFSRVQGDYFSVLGLPLLEILGFLRARGVLVE
;
A
#
# COMPACT_ATOMS: atom_id res chain seq x y z
N MET A 1 9.57 -11.43 24.19
CA MET A 1 8.64 -11.30 23.06
C MET A 1 9.39 -10.72 21.89
N THR A 2 9.23 -11.26 20.71
CA THR A 2 9.86 -10.71 19.50
C THR A 2 9.24 -9.36 19.17
N SER A 3 10.03 -8.29 19.10
CA SER A 3 9.56 -6.96 18.73
C SER A 3 9.21 -6.92 17.26
N ILE A 4 8.07 -6.28 16.92
CA ILE A 4 7.65 -6.04 15.54
C ILE A 4 7.78 -4.56 15.24
N ILE A 5 8.48 -4.21 14.16
CA ILE A 5 8.65 -2.83 13.71
C ILE A 5 7.98 -2.67 12.35
N LEU A 6 7.14 -1.66 12.21
CA LEU A 6 6.57 -1.24 10.92
C LEU A 6 7.47 -0.15 10.30
N ALA A 7 8.13 -0.49 9.19
CA ALA A 7 8.99 0.41 8.43
C ALA A 7 8.19 1.31 7.45
N SER A 8 7.05 1.84 7.91
CA SER A 8 6.14 2.67 7.10
C SER A 8 5.54 3.78 7.94
N GLY A 9 5.41 4.99 7.36
CA GLY A 9 4.71 6.12 7.98
C GLY A 9 3.19 6.11 7.79
N SER A 10 2.63 5.09 7.14
CA SER A 10 1.19 4.99 6.89
C SER A 10 0.41 4.70 8.17
N SER A 11 -0.47 5.62 8.57
CA SER A 11 -1.35 5.45 9.73
C SER A 11 -2.31 4.26 9.55
N ILE A 12 -2.87 4.08 8.34
CA ILE A 12 -3.80 2.99 8.06
C ILE A 12 -3.13 1.61 8.24
N ARG A 13 -1.87 1.45 7.83
CA ARG A 13 -1.12 0.20 8.03
C ARG A 13 -0.86 -0.08 9.50
N ARG A 14 -0.47 0.95 10.25
CA ARG A 14 -0.31 0.85 11.71
C ARG A 14 -1.61 0.42 12.37
N ASP A 15 -2.71 1.13 12.05
CA ASP A 15 -4.01 0.90 12.67
C ASP A 15 -4.54 -0.50 12.34
N MET A 16 -4.33 -1.01 11.12
CA MET A 16 -4.67 -2.40 10.77
C MET A 16 -3.94 -3.42 11.65
N LEU A 17 -2.63 -3.25 11.86
CA LEU A 17 -1.83 -4.16 12.69
C LEU A 17 -2.25 -4.08 14.16
N GLN A 18 -2.45 -2.87 14.69
CA GLN A 18 -2.88 -2.66 16.07
C GLN A 18 -4.29 -3.20 16.33
N ASN A 19 -5.23 -2.97 15.39
CA ASN A 19 -6.60 -3.51 15.48
C ASN A 19 -6.63 -5.04 15.40
N ALA A 20 -5.62 -5.66 14.77
CA ALA A 20 -5.41 -7.10 14.77
C ALA A 20 -4.73 -7.63 16.04
N GLY A 21 -4.48 -6.78 17.02
CA GLY A 21 -3.90 -7.15 18.33
C GLY A 21 -2.36 -7.21 18.34
N LEU A 22 -1.70 -6.66 17.32
CA LEU A 22 -0.24 -6.60 17.28
C LEU A 22 0.26 -5.31 17.95
N ASP A 23 1.22 -5.46 18.86
CA ASP A 23 2.01 -4.34 19.36
C ASP A 23 3.16 -4.06 18.38
N VAL A 24 3.07 -2.93 17.66
CA VAL A 24 4.02 -2.57 16.62
C VAL A 24 4.65 -1.21 16.91
N GLU A 25 5.97 -1.15 16.86
CA GLU A 25 6.71 0.09 16.86
C GLU A 25 6.74 0.66 15.42
N VAL A 26 6.58 1.97 15.26
CA VAL A 26 6.61 2.64 13.94
C VAL A 26 7.94 3.35 13.74
N GLN A 27 8.73 2.87 12.77
CA GLN A 27 10.00 3.48 12.37
C GLN A 27 10.00 3.70 10.84
N PRO A 28 9.51 4.85 10.32
CA PRO A 28 9.43 5.09 8.88
C PRO A 28 10.80 5.01 8.20
N ALA A 29 10.91 4.18 7.17
CA ALA A 29 12.11 4.10 6.36
C ALA A 29 12.17 5.26 5.37
N ARG A 30 13.28 6.00 5.38
CA ARG A 30 13.57 7.04 4.37
C ARG A 30 14.26 6.39 3.18
N VAL A 31 13.51 6.10 2.13
CA VAL A 31 13.96 5.51 0.86
C VAL A 31 13.65 6.49 -0.26
N ASP A 32 14.54 6.63 -1.21
CA ASP A 32 14.29 7.42 -2.43
C ASP A 32 13.44 6.58 -3.41
N GLU A 33 12.12 6.57 -3.14
CA GLU A 33 11.15 5.78 -3.90
C GLU A 33 11.07 6.22 -5.37
N ALA A 34 11.19 7.53 -5.63
CA ALA A 34 11.09 8.07 -6.99
C ALA A 34 12.23 7.59 -7.88
N SER A 35 13.47 7.66 -7.39
CA SER A 35 14.64 7.18 -8.14
C SER A 35 14.58 5.68 -8.39
N ILE A 36 14.14 4.88 -7.39
CA ILE A 36 14.01 3.42 -7.53
C ILE A 36 12.94 3.07 -8.56
N LYS A 37 11.75 3.68 -8.48
CA LYS A 37 10.68 3.48 -9.47
C LYS A 37 11.14 3.83 -10.88
N SER A 38 11.77 4.99 -11.04
CA SER A 38 12.27 5.45 -12.35
C SER A 38 13.29 4.48 -12.95
N ALA A 39 14.26 4.01 -12.16
CA ALA A 39 15.25 3.05 -12.63
C ALA A 39 14.60 1.71 -13.02
N MET A 40 13.69 1.18 -12.20
CA MET A 40 13.02 -0.08 -12.51
C MET A 40 12.09 0.02 -13.72
N LEU A 41 11.40 1.14 -13.89
CA LEU A 41 10.57 1.39 -15.08
C LEU A 41 11.42 1.50 -16.36
N ALA A 42 12.62 2.07 -16.29
CA ALA A 42 13.55 2.13 -17.41
C ALA A 42 14.08 0.74 -17.83
N GLU A 43 14.00 -0.25 -16.93
CA GLU A 43 14.33 -1.66 -17.17
C GLU A 43 13.09 -2.51 -17.49
N ASP A 44 11.94 -1.90 -17.79
CA ASP A 44 10.65 -2.57 -18.04
C ASP A 44 10.22 -3.53 -16.91
N ALA A 45 10.61 -3.25 -15.67
CA ALA A 45 10.24 -4.09 -14.54
C ALA A 45 8.71 -4.13 -14.33
N PRO A 46 8.14 -5.32 -14.07
CA PRO A 46 6.72 -5.44 -13.78
C PRO A 46 6.31 -4.63 -12.53
N PRO A 47 5.12 -4.03 -12.51
CA PRO A 47 4.63 -3.26 -11.36
C PRO A 47 4.69 -4.00 -10.03
N ARG A 48 4.46 -5.32 -10.02
CA ARG A 48 4.55 -6.14 -8.81
C ARG A 48 5.97 -6.15 -8.23
N ASP A 49 6.98 -6.20 -9.10
CA ASP A 49 8.38 -6.27 -8.68
C ASP A 49 8.85 -4.91 -8.15
N ILE A 50 8.28 -3.82 -8.66
CA ILE A 50 8.50 -2.46 -8.14
C ILE A 50 7.94 -2.35 -6.71
N ALA A 51 6.70 -2.79 -6.47
CA ALA A 51 6.10 -2.78 -5.14
C ALA A 51 6.90 -3.67 -4.16
N ASP A 52 7.29 -4.88 -4.58
CA ASP A 52 8.08 -5.81 -3.77
C ASP A 52 9.45 -5.21 -3.42
N LYS A 53 10.13 -4.61 -4.39
CA LYS A 53 11.44 -3.98 -4.19
C LYS A 53 11.39 -2.82 -3.20
N LEU A 54 10.38 -1.96 -3.31
CA LEU A 54 10.19 -0.85 -2.38
C LEU A 54 9.88 -1.34 -0.96
N ALA A 55 9.01 -2.35 -0.82
CA ALA A 55 8.75 -2.98 0.47
C ALA A 55 10.00 -3.62 1.08
N GLU A 56 10.80 -4.32 0.26
CA GLU A 56 12.07 -4.93 0.68
C GLU A 56 13.06 -3.87 1.18
N LEU A 57 13.31 -2.83 0.40
CA LEU A 57 14.26 -1.77 0.79
C LEU A 57 13.85 -1.06 2.07
N LYS A 58 12.54 -0.82 2.27
CA LYS A 58 12.01 -0.26 3.52
C LYS A 58 12.29 -1.18 4.71
N SER A 59 12.00 -2.47 4.59
CA SER A 59 12.23 -3.42 5.67
C SER A 59 13.72 -3.60 5.98
N LEU A 60 14.56 -3.75 4.97
CA LEU A 60 16.02 -3.93 5.13
C LEU A 60 16.66 -2.74 5.83
N ARG A 61 16.33 -1.50 5.42
CA ARG A 61 16.91 -0.29 5.98
C ARG A 61 16.72 -0.16 7.49
N ILE A 62 15.58 -0.59 7.99
CA ILE A 62 15.26 -0.56 9.42
C ILE A 62 15.79 -1.81 10.11
N SER A 63 15.71 -2.99 9.49
CA SER A 63 16.20 -4.25 10.05
C SER A 63 17.70 -4.24 10.33
N GLN A 64 18.51 -3.58 9.48
CA GLN A 64 19.96 -3.42 9.72
C GLN A 64 20.28 -2.69 11.02
N LYS A 65 19.37 -1.85 11.52
CA LYS A 65 19.51 -1.10 12.77
C LYS A 65 18.88 -1.80 13.97
N ASN A 66 18.02 -2.78 13.71
CA ASN A 66 17.24 -3.52 14.70
C ASN A 66 17.35 -5.03 14.45
N PRO A 67 18.54 -5.64 14.66
CA PRO A 67 18.80 -7.03 14.26
C PRO A 67 17.92 -8.06 14.97
N GLU A 68 17.47 -7.77 16.20
CA GLU A 68 16.64 -8.67 17.01
C GLU A 68 15.13 -8.55 16.74
N ALA A 69 14.71 -7.61 15.85
CA ALA A 69 13.31 -7.36 15.56
C ALA A 69 12.89 -7.96 14.22
N LEU A 70 11.61 -8.34 14.11
CA LEU A 70 10.94 -8.56 12.84
C LEU A 70 10.49 -7.21 12.26
N VAL A 71 11.04 -6.84 11.10
CA VAL A 71 10.76 -5.54 10.49
C VAL A 71 9.90 -5.72 9.25
N LEU A 72 8.68 -5.19 9.30
CA LEU A 72 7.71 -5.20 8.21
C LEU A 72 7.88 -3.93 7.36
N GLY A 73 8.32 -4.09 6.12
CA GLY A 73 8.24 -3.09 5.07
C GLY A 73 7.01 -3.34 4.19
N ALA A 74 6.38 -2.29 3.72
CA ALA A 74 5.23 -2.39 2.84
C ALA A 74 5.19 -1.26 1.81
N ASP A 75 4.72 -1.61 0.61
CA ASP A 75 4.46 -0.65 -0.46
C ASP A 75 3.20 -1.02 -1.23
N GLN A 76 2.56 -0.03 -1.85
CA GLN A 76 1.39 -0.25 -2.69
C GLN A 76 1.51 0.55 -3.97
N VAL A 77 1.22 -0.10 -5.10
CA VAL A 77 1.13 0.53 -6.40
C VAL A 77 -0.25 0.33 -7.00
N LEU A 78 -0.74 1.35 -7.72
CA LEU A 78 -1.94 1.28 -8.55
C LEU A 78 -1.53 1.14 -10.01
N VAL A 79 -2.14 0.17 -10.70
CA VAL A 79 -1.87 -0.10 -12.12
C VAL A 79 -3.16 -0.01 -12.91
N HIS A 80 -3.18 0.85 -13.93
CA HIS A 80 -4.23 0.89 -14.94
C HIS A 80 -3.61 0.95 -16.34
N ALA A 81 -4.05 0.10 -17.25
CA ALA A 81 -3.57 0.04 -18.64
C ALA A 81 -2.02 0.00 -18.73
N LYS A 82 -1.36 -0.78 -17.89
CA LYS A 82 0.10 -0.89 -17.74
C LYS A 82 0.81 0.38 -17.22
N ARG A 83 0.08 1.42 -16.88
CA ARG A 83 0.62 2.65 -16.28
C ARG A 83 0.52 2.54 -14.76
N LEU A 84 1.61 2.92 -14.08
CA LEU A 84 1.60 3.16 -12.63
C LEU A 84 1.03 4.55 -12.35
N PHE A 85 0.26 4.62 -11.27
CA PHE A 85 -0.22 5.88 -10.72
C PHE A 85 0.49 6.15 -9.39
N ASP A 86 1.05 7.32 -9.26
CA ASP A 86 1.57 7.82 -8.00
C ASP A 86 0.48 8.55 -7.21
N LYS A 87 0.82 8.99 -6.01
CA LYS A 87 -0.04 9.91 -5.28
C LYS A 87 -0.06 11.24 -6.04
N PRO A 88 -1.23 11.87 -6.18
CA PRO A 88 -1.30 13.14 -6.87
C PRO A 88 -0.58 14.24 -6.08
N GLU A 89 0.05 15.17 -6.78
CA GLU A 89 0.74 16.30 -6.17
C GLU A 89 -0.24 17.37 -5.69
N ASP A 90 -1.36 17.50 -6.39
CA ASP A 90 -2.41 18.49 -6.07
C ASP A 90 -3.82 18.01 -6.48
N LEU A 91 -4.83 18.84 -6.19
CA LEU A 91 -6.23 18.54 -6.50
C LEU A 91 -6.52 18.50 -8.00
N SER A 92 -5.71 19.17 -8.84
CA SER A 92 -5.85 19.11 -10.30
C SER A 92 -5.44 17.74 -10.82
N GLU A 93 -4.30 17.24 -10.40
CA GLU A 93 -3.83 15.90 -10.74
C GLU A 93 -4.73 14.82 -10.15
N ALA A 94 -5.24 15.02 -8.92
CA ALA A 94 -6.23 14.12 -8.35
C ALA A 94 -7.50 14.02 -9.20
N ARG A 95 -7.97 15.14 -9.77
CA ARG A 95 -9.08 15.16 -10.71
C ARG A 95 -8.76 14.34 -11.97
N GLU A 96 -7.61 14.58 -12.59
CA GLU A 96 -7.18 13.85 -13.78
C GLU A 96 -7.12 12.34 -13.54
N HIS A 97 -6.61 11.93 -12.38
CA HIS A 97 -6.58 10.53 -11.98
C HIS A 97 -8.01 9.94 -11.89
N LEU A 98 -8.95 10.65 -11.23
CA LEU A 98 -10.33 10.18 -11.12
C LEU A 98 -11.03 10.11 -12.49
N GLU A 99 -10.77 11.05 -13.40
CA GLU A 99 -11.32 11.05 -14.76
C GLU A 99 -10.77 9.89 -15.58
N LEU A 100 -9.46 9.60 -15.49
CA LEU A 100 -8.82 8.47 -16.16
C LEU A 100 -9.32 7.11 -15.65
N LEU A 101 -9.58 6.99 -14.36
CA LEU A 101 -10.05 5.76 -13.73
C LEU A 101 -11.58 5.58 -13.81
N SER A 102 -12.32 6.64 -14.15
CA SER A 102 -13.78 6.62 -14.22
C SER A 102 -14.32 5.58 -15.22
N GLY A 103 -15.16 4.67 -14.75
CA GLY A 103 -15.72 3.59 -15.56
C GLY A 103 -14.73 2.48 -15.92
N GLN A 104 -13.52 2.51 -15.36
CA GLN A 104 -12.45 1.57 -15.69
C GLN A 104 -12.16 0.61 -14.53
N ALA A 105 -11.50 -0.52 -14.87
CA ALA A 105 -10.90 -1.39 -13.90
C ALA A 105 -9.42 -1.05 -13.72
N HIS A 106 -8.95 -1.08 -12.48
CA HIS A 106 -7.53 -0.96 -12.15
C HIS A 106 -7.15 -1.96 -11.05
N GLU A 107 -5.86 -2.15 -10.85
CA GLU A 107 -5.32 -3.07 -9.86
C GLU A 107 -4.56 -2.32 -8.77
N LEU A 108 -4.73 -2.78 -7.54
CA LEU A 108 -3.84 -2.47 -6.43
C LEU A 108 -2.97 -3.68 -6.15
N LEU A 109 -1.66 -3.46 -6.06
CA LEU A 109 -0.67 -4.46 -5.67
C LEU A 109 -0.02 -4.00 -4.38
N SER A 110 -0.28 -4.71 -3.29
CA SER A 110 0.20 -4.38 -1.94
C SER A 110 1.26 -5.38 -1.51
N ALA A 111 2.51 -4.97 -1.61
CA ALA A 111 3.65 -5.77 -1.21
C ALA A 111 3.96 -5.62 0.28
N ALA A 112 4.29 -6.73 0.92
CA ALA A 112 4.79 -6.79 2.27
C ALA A 112 6.03 -7.68 2.32
N VAL A 113 7.10 -7.19 2.94
CA VAL A 113 8.34 -7.94 3.17
C VAL A 113 8.70 -7.83 4.63
N ILE A 114 8.95 -8.98 5.26
CA ILE A 114 9.48 -9.02 6.62
C ILE A 114 10.96 -9.37 6.55
N SER A 115 11.77 -8.55 7.21
CA SER A 115 13.23 -8.76 7.35
C SER A 115 13.59 -8.95 8.82
N GLU A 116 14.61 -9.79 9.05
CA GLU A 116 15.20 -10.07 10.35
C GLU A 116 16.73 -10.08 10.17
N ASN A 117 17.45 -9.43 11.06
CA ASN A 117 18.91 -9.33 11.00
C ASN A 117 19.45 -8.90 9.61
N GLY A 118 18.81 -7.89 9.00
CA GLY A 118 19.21 -7.35 7.70
C GLY A 118 18.97 -8.27 6.50
N LYS A 119 18.12 -9.32 6.65
CA LYS A 119 17.79 -10.25 5.55
C LYS A 119 16.28 -10.43 5.42
N PRO A 120 15.72 -10.45 4.20
CA PRO A 120 14.33 -10.79 4.01
C PRO A 120 14.09 -12.25 4.42
N VAL A 121 13.09 -12.48 5.28
CA VAL A 121 12.71 -13.83 5.75
C VAL A 121 11.33 -14.26 5.26
N TRP A 122 10.52 -13.30 4.80
CA TRP A 122 9.20 -13.56 4.23
C TRP A 122 8.76 -12.41 3.33
N ARG A 123 7.93 -12.74 2.32
CA ARG A 123 7.27 -11.76 1.45
C ARG A 123 5.94 -12.26 0.92
N HIS A 124 5.04 -11.33 0.67
CA HIS A 124 3.79 -11.57 -0.02
C HIS A 124 3.32 -10.33 -0.77
N ILE A 125 2.57 -10.54 -1.86
CA ILE A 125 1.94 -9.46 -2.62
C ILE A 125 0.45 -9.75 -2.73
N GLY A 126 -0.34 -8.97 -2.01
CA GLY A 126 -1.78 -8.94 -2.14
C GLY A 126 -2.20 -8.20 -3.42
N ARG A 127 -3.25 -8.71 -4.07
CA ARG A 127 -3.81 -8.12 -5.30
C ARG A 127 -5.30 -7.86 -5.12
N ALA A 128 -5.73 -6.66 -5.48
CA ALA A 128 -7.14 -6.33 -5.56
C ALA A 128 -7.47 -5.67 -6.90
N GLN A 129 -8.58 -6.09 -7.52
CA GLN A 129 -9.13 -5.45 -8.71
C GLN A 129 -10.28 -4.53 -8.29
N MET A 130 -10.13 -3.27 -8.65
CA MET A 130 -11.05 -2.20 -8.34
C MET A 130 -11.80 -1.80 -9.62
N ILE A 131 -13.13 -1.90 -9.63
CA ILE A 131 -13.96 -1.52 -10.78
C ILE A 131 -14.69 -0.24 -10.43
N MET A 132 -14.18 0.88 -10.95
CA MET A 132 -14.77 2.18 -10.71
C MET A 132 -16.02 2.35 -11.58
N ARG A 133 -17.10 2.89 -10.98
CA ARG A 133 -18.30 3.24 -11.77
C ARG A 133 -18.01 4.47 -12.65
N PRO A 134 -18.79 4.72 -13.71
CA PRO A 134 -18.70 5.99 -14.42
C PRO A 134 -19.00 7.16 -13.46
N LEU A 135 -18.08 8.13 -13.40
CA LEU A 135 -18.18 9.31 -12.55
C LEU A 135 -18.58 10.52 -13.39
N SER A 136 -19.58 11.27 -12.96
CA SER A 136 -19.91 12.55 -13.58
C SER A 136 -19.02 13.69 -13.07
N ALA A 137 -18.81 14.72 -13.86
CA ALA A 137 -18.04 15.89 -13.43
C ALA A 137 -18.61 16.55 -12.16
N PRO A 138 -19.95 16.71 -11.98
CA PRO A 138 -20.50 17.20 -10.72
C PRO A 138 -20.17 16.31 -9.52
N PHE A 139 -20.15 14.97 -9.69
CA PHE A 139 -19.76 14.06 -8.62
C PHE A 139 -18.30 14.20 -8.25
N ILE A 140 -17.38 14.25 -9.24
CA ILE A 140 -15.94 14.45 -8.99
C ILE A 140 -15.73 15.77 -8.24
N ASN A 141 -16.41 16.85 -8.65
CA ASN A 141 -16.30 18.15 -7.95
C ASN A 141 -16.75 18.03 -6.50
N ALA A 142 -17.87 17.41 -6.23
CA ALA A 142 -18.39 17.24 -4.86
C ALA A 142 -17.47 16.32 -4.02
N TYR A 143 -16.95 15.27 -4.61
CA TYR A 143 -16.02 14.34 -3.96
C TYR A 143 -14.73 15.04 -3.54
N LEU A 144 -14.07 15.73 -4.47
CA LEU A 144 -12.83 16.47 -4.18
C LEU A 144 -13.05 17.59 -3.16
N ALA A 145 -14.18 18.31 -3.23
CA ALA A 145 -14.52 19.33 -2.25
C ALA A 145 -14.75 18.75 -0.84
N ALA A 146 -15.24 17.51 -0.74
CA ALA A 146 -15.49 16.85 0.54
C ALA A 146 -14.22 16.23 1.14
N GLU A 147 -13.40 15.56 0.32
CA GLU A 147 -12.16 14.87 0.75
C GLU A 147 -10.96 15.80 0.88
N ARG A 148 -10.97 16.91 0.12
CA ARG A 148 -9.89 17.91 0.13
C ARG A 148 -8.50 17.27 -0.06
N GLU A 149 -7.55 17.62 0.78
CA GLU A 149 -6.18 17.11 0.72
C GLU A 149 -6.07 15.62 1.08
N GLY A 150 -7.11 15.02 1.65
CA GLY A 150 -7.13 13.58 1.96
C GLY A 150 -6.95 12.69 0.73
N VAL A 151 -7.33 13.16 -0.47
CA VAL A 151 -7.12 12.43 -1.73
C VAL A 151 -5.64 12.37 -2.14
N LEU A 152 -4.80 13.28 -1.64
CA LEU A 152 -3.38 13.34 -1.96
C LEU A 152 -2.55 12.29 -1.18
N GLU A 153 -3.15 11.69 -0.16
CA GLU A 153 -2.46 10.72 0.70
C GLU A 153 -2.41 9.31 0.12
N THR A 154 -3.21 9.03 -0.92
CA THR A 154 -3.38 7.68 -1.45
C THR A 154 -3.21 7.61 -2.97
N VAL A 155 -2.64 6.51 -3.47
CA VAL A 155 -2.68 6.21 -4.89
C VAL A 155 -4.14 6.01 -5.32
N GLY A 156 -4.53 6.60 -6.46
CA GLY A 156 -5.90 6.53 -6.96
C GLY A 156 -6.90 7.48 -6.30
N CYS A 157 -6.47 8.33 -5.36
CA CYS A 157 -7.27 9.45 -4.79
C CYS A 157 -8.50 8.98 -3.97
N TYR A 158 -8.44 7.80 -3.33
CA TYR A 158 -9.55 7.29 -2.54
C TYR A 158 -9.11 6.49 -1.31
N LYS A 159 -9.98 6.49 -0.30
CA LYS A 159 -9.93 5.60 0.87
C LYS A 159 -11.21 4.77 0.85
N LEU A 160 -11.08 3.42 0.69
CA LEU A 160 -12.23 2.52 0.58
C LEU A 160 -13.07 2.48 1.86
N GLU A 161 -12.42 2.67 3.00
CA GLU A 161 -13.03 2.74 4.32
C GLU A 161 -13.81 4.03 4.59
N GLY A 162 -13.76 4.97 3.65
CA GLY A 162 -14.44 6.25 3.70
C GLY A 162 -15.35 6.51 2.50
N ARG A 163 -15.47 7.77 2.11
CA ARG A 163 -16.29 8.18 0.94
C ARG A 163 -15.81 7.60 -0.37
N GLY A 164 -14.54 7.20 -0.46
CA GLY A 164 -13.99 6.52 -1.62
C GLY A 164 -14.76 5.26 -2.01
N ALA A 165 -15.47 4.62 -1.08
CA ALA A 165 -16.37 3.50 -1.40
C ALA A 165 -17.43 3.85 -2.46
N GLN A 166 -17.87 5.12 -2.56
CA GLN A 166 -18.86 5.56 -3.54
C GLN A 166 -18.33 5.56 -4.99
N LEU A 167 -17.02 5.47 -5.18
CA LEU A 167 -16.41 5.44 -6.51
C LEU A 167 -16.57 4.10 -7.22
N PHE A 168 -16.84 3.02 -6.49
CA PHE A 168 -16.77 1.67 -7.01
C PHE A 168 -18.13 1.02 -7.22
N SER A 169 -18.23 0.26 -8.32
CA SER A 169 -19.33 -0.67 -8.55
C SER A 169 -18.97 -2.08 -8.04
N ARG A 170 -17.69 -2.43 -7.98
CA ARG A 170 -17.22 -3.75 -7.54
C ARG A 170 -15.78 -3.69 -7.07
N VAL A 171 -15.47 -4.47 -6.04
CA VAL A 171 -14.12 -4.73 -5.54
C VAL A 171 -13.93 -6.25 -5.51
N GLN A 172 -12.81 -6.72 -6.04
CA GLN A 172 -12.42 -8.14 -6.05
C GLN A 172 -11.04 -8.26 -5.42
N GLY A 173 -10.93 -9.00 -4.36
CA GLY A 173 -9.72 -9.18 -3.58
C GLY A 173 -9.97 -8.98 -2.10
N ASP A 174 -8.91 -9.10 -1.33
CA ASP A 174 -8.94 -8.94 0.11
C ASP A 174 -8.99 -7.45 0.50
N TYR A 175 -9.86 -7.15 1.46
CA TYR A 175 -10.08 -5.79 1.97
C TYR A 175 -8.81 -5.13 2.50
N PHE A 176 -8.01 -5.88 3.27
CA PHE A 176 -6.78 -5.35 3.87
C PHE A 176 -5.72 -5.03 2.81
N SER A 177 -5.65 -5.83 1.74
CA SER A 177 -4.79 -5.56 0.59
C SER A 177 -5.22 -4.27 -0.13
N VAL A 178 -6.50 -3.94 -0.21
CA VAL A 178 -6.95 -2.63 -0.73
C VAL A 178 -6.44 -1.49 0.15
N LEU A 179 -6.45 -1.66 1.47
CA LEU A 179 -5.95 -0.67 2.42
C LEU A 179 -4.41 -0.58 2.47
N GLY A 180 -3.70 -1.47 1.77
CA GLY A 180 -2.25 -1.39 1.58
C GLY A 180 -1.41 -2.39 2.36
N LEU A 181 -2.03 -3.45 2.94
CA LEU A 181 -1.34 -4.57 3.59
C LEU A 181 -2.07 -5.90 3.33
N PRO A 182 -1.39 -6.98 2.92
CA PRO A 182 -1.93 -8.34 2.94
C PRO A 182 -1.90 -8.88 4.39
N LEU A 183 -2.82 -8.37 5.21
CA LEU A 183 -2.80 -8.58 6.67
C LEU A 183 -2.95 -10.05 7.05
N LEU A 184 -3.83 -10.80 6.39
CA LEU A 184 -4.10 -12.20 6.74
C LEU A 184 -2.85 -13.07 6.55
N GLU A 185 -2.10 -12.85 5.49
CA GLU A 185 -0.85 -13.56 5.19
C GLU A 185 0.26 -13.17 6.17
N ILE A 186 0.33 -11.89 6.56
CA ILE A 186 1.25 -11.42 7.61
C ILE A 186 0.94 -12.14 8.94
N LEU A 187 -0.32 -12.17 9.35
CA LEU A 187 -0.75 -12.86 10.58
C LEU A 187 -0.44 -14.37 10.51
N GLY A 188 -0.63 -14.99 9.34
CA GLY A 188 -0.26 -16.39 9.10
C GLY A 188 1.23 -16.65 9.32
N PHE A 189 2.09 -15.79 8.77
CA PHE A 189 3.53 -15.87 8.99
C PHE A 189 3.90 -15.68 10.46
N LEU A 190 3.31 -14.70 11.14
CA LEU A 190 3.61 -14.43 12.55
C LEU A 190 3.19 -15.58 13.48
N ARG A 191 2.09 -16.31 13.17
CA ARG A 191 1.74 -17.55 13.86
C ARG A 191 2.77 -18.64 13.62
N ALA A 192 3.15 -18.88 12.37
CA ALA A 192 4.17 -19.87 12.03
C ALA A 192 5.53 -19.59 12.68
N ARG A 193 5.83 -18.33 13.02
CA ARG A 193 7.02 -17.90 13.75
C ARG A 193 6.85 -17.93 15.28
N GLY A 194 5.67 -18.32 15.78
CA GLY A 194 5.40 -18.34 17.22
C GLY A 194 5.29 -16.95 17.88
N VAL A 195 5.11 -15.90 17.07
CA VAL A 195 4.94 -14.51 17.58
C VAL A 195 3.50 -14.28 18.01
N LEU A 196 2.55 -14.91 17.34
CA LEU A 196 1.14 -14.96 17.71
C LEU A 196 0.77 -16.36 18.19
N VAL A 197 -0.14 -16.43 19.16
CA VAL A 197 -0.74 -17.69 19.61
C VAL A 197 -1.64 -18.24 18.51
N GLU A 198 -1.65 -19.58 18.31
CA GLU A 198 -2.53 -20.30 17.38
C GLU A 198 -3.98 -20.34 17.91
#